data_afda292707f7689becf7f61ca9422b44
#
_entry.id   afda292707f7689becf7f61ca9422b44
#
_cell.length_a   1.000
_cell.length_b   1.000
_cell.length_c   1.000
_cell.angle_alpha   90.00
_cell.angle_beta   90.00
_cell.angle_gamma   90.00
#
_symmetry.space_group_name_H-M   'P 1'
#
loop_
_entity.id
_entity.type
_entity.pdbx_description
1 polymer ?
#
loop_
_entity_poly.entity_id
_entity_poly.type
_entity_poly.pdbx_seq_one_letter_code
_entity_poly.pdbx_strand_id
1 'polypeptide(L)'
;MKLKIFSFLACYLWAQAVPDLVAAQVSPLAAPPISNAAPAAREPKGINDWLLRLHEASKRRSYIGTYVVSSGGQMQSAKIWHVCEGAQQVERVESLTGAPRSTFRHNDKVVTFMPEQKVVRTEKRESAINFPDLVQSADSQIVDFYKFKTEGVDRVAGAESDVVLLIPKDNMRFGYRVWTERKKGLVVKLQTLDSDGRVLEQAAFSELQLDVPVKMDKLLQMMGKLDGYRVEESALVKTTASIEGWRLVAPVAGFKPMSCYKRPTSGGALADDPMQWVFSDGLASVSLFVEPFDRQKHIRESAMSMGATHTITRQLGGYWLTAMGEVPISTLKQFASGLERKK
;
A
#
# COMPACT_ATOMS: atom_id res chain seq x y z
N MET A 1 58.40 3.94 6.33
CA MET A 1 59.65 4.51 5.72
C MET A 1 59.24 5.63 4.79
N LYS A 2 59.55 6.89 5.22
CA LYS A 2 59.71 8.15 4.47
C LYS A 2 58.62 8.56 3.44
N LEU A 3 57.64 9.48 3.73
CA LEU A 3 57.75 10.94 3.79
C LEU A 3 58.46 11.56 2.57
N LYS A 4 57.70 12.35 1.77
CA LYS A 4 58.15 13.63 1.19
C LYS A 4 56.98 14.48 0.73
N ILE A 5 56.91 15.62 1.37
CA ILE A 5 56.20 16.87 1.11
C ILE A 5 56.92 17.57 -0.07
N PHE A 6 56.21 18.24 -0.97
CA PHE A 6 56.68 19.46 -1.61
C PHE A 6 55.52 20.42 -1.93
N SER A 7 55.63 21.56 -1.31
CA SER A 7 54.89 22.79 -1.51
C SER A 7 55.62 23.62 -2.56
N PHE A 8 54.93 24.32 -3.45
CA PHE A 8 55.45 25.58 -4.01
C PHE A 8 54.31 26.50 -4.47
N LEU A 9 54.42 27.69 -3.95
CA LEU A 9 53.68 28.92 -4.16
C LEU A 9 54.25 29.63 -5.41
N ALA A 10 53.40 30.25 -6.22
CA ALA A 10 53.79 31.47 -6.93
C ALA A 10 52.59 32.24 -7.49
N CYS A 11 52.40 33.44 -6.99
CA CYS A 11 51.57 34.52 -7.52
C CYS A 11 52.06 35.01 -8.87
N TYR A 12 51.15 35.35 -9.79
CA TYR A 12 51.40 36.41 -10.79
C TYR A 12 50.13 37.24 -10.98
N LEU A 13 50.25 38.51 -10.53
CA LEU A 13 49.37 39.64 -10.85
C LEU A 13 49.64 40.09 -12.30
N TRP A 14 48.62 40.20 -13.13
CA TRP A 14 48.65 41.04 -14.32
C TRP A 14 47.37 41.87 -14.37
N ALA A 15 47.53 43.16 -14.14
CA ALA A 15 46.56 44.20 -14.40
C ALA A 15 46.57 44.51 -15.90
N GLN A 16 45.43 44.44 -16.58
CA GLN A 16 45.24 45.00 -17.89
C GLN A 16 44.00 45.90 -17.87
N ALA A 17 44.19 47.10 -18.33
CA ALA A 17 43.20 48.17 -18.41
C ALA A 17 42.10 47.85 -19.41
N VAL A 18 40.85 48.14 -19.05
CA VAL A 18 39.69 48.02 -19.91
C VAL A 18 39.24 49.41 -20.34
N PRO A 19 39.05 49.68 -21.67
CA PRO A 19 38.49 50.95 -22.11
C PRO A 19 36.98 51.02 -21.90
N ASP A 20 36.49 52.18 -21.50
CA ASP A 20 35.09 52.52 -21.31
C ASP A 20 34.27 52.29 -22.58
N LEU A 21 33.33 51.35 -22.56
CA LEU A 21 32.26 51.16 -23.53
C LEU A 21 30.98 51.79 -22.98
N VAL A 22 30.53 52.84 -23.64
CA VAL A 22 29.29 53.54 -23.41
C VAL A 22 28.12 52.54 -23.53
N ALA A 23 27.47 52.26 -22.43
CA ALA A 23 26.27 51.40 -22.39
C ALA A 23 25.07 52.20 -22.89
N ALA A 24 24.55 51.81 -24.06
CA ALA A 24 23.23 52.25 -24.52
C ALA A 24 22.16 51.58 -23.64
N GLN A 25 21.41 52.36 -22.88
CA GLN A 25 20.24 51.88 -22.10
C GLN A 25 19.15 51.47 -23.07
N VAL A 26 18.95 50.15 -23.23
CA VAL A 26 17.75 49.58 -23.85
C VAL A 26 16.74 49.36 -22.71
N SER A 27 15.68 50.16 -22.70
CA SER A 27 14.54 49.95 -21.80
C SER A 27 13.90 48.57 -22.04
N PRO A 28 13.70 47.74 -21.02
CA PRO A 28 13.01 46.49 -21.23
C PRO A 28 11.51 46.77 -21.46
N LEU A 29 11.00 46.32 -22.61
CA LEU A 29 9.56 46.22 -22.83
C LEU A 29 8.97 45.29 -21.73
N ALA A 30 8.05 45.85 -20.96
CA ALA A 30 7.27 45.06 -19.99
C ALA A 30 6.47 43.99 -20.71
N ALA A 31 6.84 42.74 -20.50
CA ALA A 31 6.00 41.60 -20.91
C ALA A 31 4.69 41.62 -20.11
N PRO A 32 3.54 41.34 -20.74
CA PRO A 32 2.28 41.26 -20.02
C PRO A 32 2.34 40.12 -18.99
N PRO A 33 1.71 40.24 -17.82
CA PRO A 33 1.71 39.18 -16.81
C PRO A 33 0.94 37.99 -17.39
N ILE A 34 1.64 36.90 -17.64
CA ILE A 34 1.03 35.61 -17.92
C ILE A 34 0.46 35.10 -16.60
N SER A 35 -0.81 35.41 -16.36
CA SER A 35 -1.59 34.83 -15.28
C SER A 35 -1.97 33.39 -15.66
N ASN A 36 -1.04 32.47 -15.56
CA ASN A 36 -1.31 31.04 -15.49
C ASN A 36 -1.42 30.65 -14.00
N ALA A 37 -2.39 31.21 -13.29
CA ALA A 37 -2.85 30.62 -12.05
C ALA A 37 -3.58 29.31 -12.42
N ALA A 38 -2.86 28.20 -12.32
CA ALA A 38 -3.52 26.90 -12.26
C ALA A 38 -4.60 26.98 -11.15
N PRO A 39 -5.82 26.44 -11.38
CA PRO A 39 -6.88 26.52 -10.39
C PRO A 39 -6.34 25.95 -9.07
N ALA A 40 -6.34 26.76 -8.03
CA ALA A 40 -5.92 26.37 -6.69
C ALA A 40 -6.67 25.09 -6.32
N ALA A 41 -5.91 24.05 -5.96
CA ALA A 41 -6.50 22.80 -5.52
C ALA A 41 -7.46 23.14 -4.37
N ARG A 42 -8.77 22.85 -4.56
CA ARG A 42 -9.76 23.08 -3.51
C ARG A 42 -9.34 22.32 -2.29
N GLU A 43 -9.14 23.01 -1.17
CA GLU A 43 -8.97 22.35 0.13
C GLU A 43 -10.20 21.46 0.40
N PRO A 44 -10.01 20.20 0.81
CA PRO A 44 -11.12 19.32 1.10
C PRO A 44 -11.99 19.93 2.22
N LYS A 45 -13.30 20.06 1.97
CA LYS A 45 -14.24 20.65 2.93
C LYS A 45 -14.52 19.76 4.15
N GLY A 46 -13.92 18.57 4.20
CA GLY A 46 -14.06 17.61 5.27
C GLY A 46 -13.43 16.26 4.93
N ILE A 47 -13.48 15.33 5.89
CA ILE A 47 -12.87 14.00 5.74
C ILE A 47 -13.47 13.22 4.56
N ASN A 48 -14.76 13.31 4.29
CA ASN A 48 -15.41 12.59 3.19
C ASN A 48 -14.91 13.08 1.83
N ASP A 49 -14.79 14.39 1.63
CA ASP A 49 -14.26 14.96 0.40
C ASP A 49 -12.80 14.55 0.19
N TRP A 50 -12.02 14.50 1.26
CA TRP A 50 -10.63 14.07 1.23
C TRP A 50 -10.52 12.57 0.88
N LEU A 51 -11.30 11.69 1.51
CA LEU A 51 -11.34 10.25 1.23
C LEU A 51 -11.78 9.98 -0.22
N LEU A 52 -12.80 10.69 -0.70
CA LEU A 52 -13.25 10.59 -2.09
C LEU A 52 -12.14 10.97 -3.06
N ARG A 53 -11.44 12.06 -2.78
CA ARG A 53 -10.32 12.53 -3.59
C ARG A 53 -9.17 11.51 -3.65
N LEU A 54 -8.83 10.86 -2.53
CA LEU A 54 -7.84 9.78 -2.48
C LEU A 54 -8.25 8.60 -3.36
N HIS A 55 -9.50 8.15 -3.20
CA HIS A 55 -10.05 7.04 -3.95
C HIS A 55 -10.07 7.31 -5.46
N GLU A 56 -10.47 8.52 -5.87
CA GLU A 56 -10.45 8.91 -7.28
C GLU A 56 -9.04 9.02 -7.83
N ALA A 57 -8.10 9.56 -7.06
CA ALA A 57 -6.72 9.72 -7.52
C ALA A 57 -6.04 8.38 -7.76
N SER A 58 -6.20 7.40 -6.87
CA SER A 58 -5.60 6.08 -7.01
C SER A 58 -6.17 5.29 -8.19
N LYS A 59 -7.46 5.51 -8.54
CA LYS A 59 -8.15 4.75 -9.58
C LYS A 59 -8.17 5.39 -10.97
N ARG A 60 -7.98 6.72 -11.06
CA ARG A 60 -8.15 7.46 -12.32
C ARG A 60 -6.87 8.09 -12.84
N ARG A 61 -5.73 7.86 -12.20
CA ARG A 61 -4.45 8.44 -12.61
C ARG A 61 -3.49 7.40 -13.12
N SER A 62 -2.82 7.71 -14.23
CA SER A 62 -1.66 6.92 -14.67
C SER A 62 -0.40 7.47 -14.03
N TYR A 63 0.41 6.59 -13.47
CA TYR A 63 1.68 6.98 -12.83
C TYR A 63 2.72 5.87 -12.90
N ILE A 64 3.98 6.28 -12.79
CA ILE A 64 5.14 5.41 -12.59
C ILE A 64 5.88 5.94 -11.37
N GLY A 65 6.27 5.05 -10.47
CA GLY A 65 7.04 5.45 -9.30
C GLY A 65 7.88 4.32 -8.73
N THR A 66 8.84 4.71 -7.93
CA THR A 66 9.59 3.81 -7.04
C THR A 66 9.22 4.15 -5.63
N TYR A 67 8.83 3.17 -4.83
CA TYR A 67 8.49 3.36 -3.43
C TYR A 67 9.28 2.41 -2.53
N VAL A 68 9.44 2.84 -1.29
CA VAL A 68 10.12 2.10 -0.22
C VAL A 68 9.13 1.83 0.89
N VAL A 69 9.12 0.60 1.38
CA VAL A 69 8.39 0.18 2.58
C VAL A 69 9.40 -0.12 3.67
N SER A 70 9.22 0.48 4.84
CA SER A 70 9.96 0.18 6.07
C SER A 70 9.01 -0.42 7.09
N SER A 71 9.26 -1.66 7.50
CA SER A 71 8.41 -2.42 8.42
C SER A 71 9.27 -3.37 9.25
N GLY A 72 9.10 -3.37 10.58
CA GLY A 72 9.82 -4.31 11.48
C GLY A 72 11.34 -4.22 11.38
N GLY A 73 11.92 -3.05 11.09
CA GLY A 73 13.37 -2.86 10.92
C GLY A 73 13.92 -3.29 9.56
N GLN A 74 13.08 -3.76 8.65
CA GLN A 74 13.45 -4.11 7.28
C GLN A 74 13.00 -3.04 6.29
N MET A 75 13.75 -2.87 5.22
CA MET A 75 13.40 -1.98 4.11
C MET A 75 13.29 -2.78 2.81
N GLN A 76 12.22 -2.54 2.09
CA GLN A 76 11.98 -3.11 0.77
C GLN A 76 11.65 -2.01 -0.22
N SER A 77 12.06 -2.15 -1.46
CA SER A 77 11.72 -1.21 -2.52
C SER A 77 11.07 -1.93 -3.69
N ALA A 78 10.16 -1.23 -4.35
CA ALA A 78 9.48 -1.73 -5.53
C ALA A 78 9.20 -0.60 -6.52
N LYS A 79 9.11 -0.96 -7.79
CA LYS A 79 8.68 -0.05 -8.85
C LYS A 79 7.27 -0.39 -9.27
N ILE A 80 6.42 0.63 -9.41
CA ILE A 80 5.03 0.51 -9.79
C ILE A 80 4.76 1.24 -11.11
N TRP A 81 3.97 0.61 -11.97
CA TRP A 81 3.33 1.20 -13.14
C TRP A 81 1.84 1.02 -12.98
N HIS A 82 1.12 2.10 -13.01
CA HIS A 82 -0.34 2.09 -12.93
C HIS A 82 -0.94 2.84 -14.11
N VAL A 83 -1.95 2.26 -14.72
CA VAL A 83 -2.71 2.86 -15.82
C VAL A 83 -4.18 2.52 -15.68
N CYS A 84 -5.03 3.50 -15.98
CA CYS A 84 -6.47 3.34 -16.04
C CYS A 84 -7.00 3.90 -17.36
N GLU A 85 -7.90 3.15 -18.00
CA GLU A 85 -8.60 3.53 -19.24
C GLU A 85 -10.07 3.16 -19.08
N GLY A 86 -10.93 4.18 -18.92
CA GLY A 86 -12.34 3.97 -18.59
C GLY A 86 -12.52 3.23 -17.26
N ALA A 87 -13.17 2.07 -17.30
CA ALA A 87 -13.40 1.21 -16.13
C ALA A 87 -12.28 0.17 -15.89
N GLN A 88 -11.29 0.12 -16.78
CA GLN A 88 -10.21 -0.86 -16.66
C GLN A 88 -8.98 -0.25 -15.97
N GLN A 89 -8.35 -1.05 -15.14
CA GLN A 89 -7.12 -0.71 -14.43
C GLN A 89 -6.11 -1.84 -14.61
N VAL A 90 -4.87 -1.47 -14.94
CA VAL A 90 -3.74 -2.39 -14.95
C VAL A 90 -2.62 -1.81 -14.10
N GLU A 91 -2.13 -2.63 -13.21
CA GLU A 91 -1.00 -2.31 -12.35
C GLU A 91 0.09 -3.37 -12.51
N ARG A 92 1.33 -2.95 -12.51
CA ARG A 92 2.50 -3.81 -12.38
C ARG A 92 3.35 -3.32 -11.22
N VAL A 93 3.65 -4.22 -10.30
CA VAL A 93 4.62 -3.97 -9.22
C VAL A 93 5.79 -4.91 -9.38
N GLU A 94 6.99 -4.38 -9.42
CA GLU A 94 8.24 -5.12 -9.53
C GLU A 94 9.08 -4.92 -8.27
N SER A 95 9.44 -6.01 -7.59
CA SER A 95 10.34 -5.97 -6.44
C SER A 95 11.75 -5.58 -6.88
N LEU A 96 12.33 -4.58 -6.24
CA LEU A 96 13.72 -4.12 -6.47
C LEU A 96 14.68 -4.65 -5.40
N THR A 97 14.15 -5.21 -4.31
CA THR A 97 14.90 -5.84 -3.22
C THR A 97 14.41 -7.25 -2.98
N GLY A 98 15.29 -8.12 -2.51
CA GLY A 98 14.99 -9.54 -2.28
C GLY A 98 14.89 -10.34 -3.58
N ALA A 99 14.20 -11.48 -3.52
CA ALA A 99 14.01 -12.34 -4.68
C ALA A 99 13.19 -11.63 -5.78
N PRO A 100 13.61 -11.69 -7.05
CA PRO A 100 12.89 -11.06 -8.16
C PRO A 100 11.45 -11.53 -8.22
N ARG A 101 10.53 -10.57 -8.24
CA ARG A 101 9.09 -10.82 -8.35
C ARG A 101 8.43 -9.69 -9.10
N SER A 102 7.49 -10.03 -9.98
CA SER A 102 6.66 -9.07 -10.70
C SER A 102 5.20 -9.46 -10.54
N THR A 103 4.39 -8.59 -9.96
CA THR A 103 2.96 -8.80 -9.76
C THR A 103 2.19 -7.88 -10.68
N PHE A 104 1.32 -8.45 -11.50
CA PHE A 104 0.37 -7.73 -12.33
C PHE A 104 -1.02 -7.86 -11.74
N ARG A 105 -1.77 -6.77 -11.77
CA ARG A 105 -3.19 -6.76 -11.47
C ARG A 105 -3.93 -6.19 -12.68
N HIS A 106 -4.96 -6.88 -13.13
CA HIS A 106 -5.92 -6.37 -14.09
C HIS A 106 -7.32 -6.59 -13.50
N ASN A 107 -7.94 -5.54 -13.02
CA ASN A 107 -9.18 -5.56 -12.24
C ASN A 107 -9.07 -6.52 -11.03
N ASP A 108 -9.81 -7.65 -11.02
CA ASP A 108 -9.79 -8.67 -9.98
C ASP A 108 -8.75 -9.78 -10.20
N LYS A 109 -8.15 -9.84 -11.40
CA LYS A 109 -7.15 -10.87 -11.72
C LYS A 109 -5.76 -10.40 -11.31
N VAL A 110 -5.06 -11.23 -10.53
CA VAL A 110 -3.67 -11.01 -10.10
C VAL A 110 -2.80 -12.13 -10.65
N VAL A 111 -1.69 -11.76 -11.30
CA VAL A 111 -0.68 -12.69 -11.85
C VAL A 111 0.67 -12.33 -11.27
N THR A 112 1.27 -13.24 -10.51
CA THR A 112 2.57 -13.05 -9.86
C THR A 112 3.61 -13.96 -10.48
N PHE A 113 4.64 -13.37 -11.06
CA PHE A 113 5.81 -14.03 -11.61
C PHE A 113 6.90 -14.19 -10.54
N MET A 114 7.41 -15.38 -10.39
CA MET A 114 8.54 -15.75 -9.52
C MET A 114 9.63 -16.39 -10.37
N PRO A 115 10.51 -15.60 -11.02
CA PRO A 115 11.45 -16.09 -12.04
C PRO A 115 12.43 -17.15 -11.54
N GLU A 116 12.95 -17.01 -10.33
CA GLU A 116 13.90 -17.96 -9.74
C GLU A 116 13.27 -19.36 -9.57
N GLN A 117 11.97 -19.41 -9.26
CA GLN A 117 11.23 -20.65 -9.09
C GLN A 117 10.65 -21.16 -10.41
N LYS A 118 10.70 -20.35 -11.47
CA LYS A 118 9.99 -20.57 -12.74
C LYS A 118 8.49 -20.84 -12.53
N VAL A 119 7.87 -20.09 -11.62
CA VAL A 119 6.45 -20.21 -11.27
C VAL A 119 5.74 -18.92 -11.57
N VAL A 120 4.55 -19.04 -12.15
CA VAL A 120 3.56 -17.97 -12.24
C VAL A 120 2.34 -18.40 -11.45
N ARG A 121 1.93 -17.58 -10.50
CA ARG A 121 0.70 -17.79 -9.74
C ARG A 121 -0.39 -16.85 -10.22
N THR A 122 -1.53 -17.43 -10.59
CA THR A 122 -2.74 -16.67 -10.95
C THR A 122 -3.79 -16.85 -9.86
N GLU A 123 -4.36 -15.74 -9.41
CA GLU A 123 -5.44 -15.75 -8.42
C GLU A 123 -6.46 -14.63 -8.72
N LYS A 124 -7.71 -14.81 -8.26
CA LYS A 124 -8.69 -13.73 -8.23
C LYS A 124 -8.73 -13.14 -6.84
N ARG A 125 -8.60 -11.82 -6.74
CA ARG A 125 -8.73 -11.08 -5.49
C ARG A 125 -9.70 -9.93 -5.68
N GLU A 126 -10.78 -9.92 -4.91
CA GLU A 126 -11.81 -8.87 -5.00
C GLU A 126 -11.29 -7.49 -4.54
N SER A 127 -10.31 -7.40 -3.68
CA SER A 127 -9.48 -6.21 -3.43
C SER A 127 -8.42 -6.49 -2.37
N ALA A 128 -7.29 -5.81 -2.47
CA ALA A 128 -6.34 -5.65 -1.36
C ALA A 128 -6.10 -4.16 -1.21
N ILE A 129 -6.14 -3.66 0.03
CA ILE A 129 -5.62 -2.32 0.33
C ILE A 129 -4.11 -2.44 0.25
N ASN A 130 -3.50 -1.77 -0.72
CA ASN A 130 -2.06 -1.71 -0.89
C ASN A 130 -1.67 -0.28 -1.22
N PHE A 131 -0.59 0.21 -0.63
CA PHE A 131 -0.03 1.50 -1.02
C PHE A 131 0.16 1.57 -2.56
N PRO A 132 -0.26 2.66 -3.22
CA PRO A 132 -0.83 3.90 -2.68
C PRO A 132 -2.35 3.91 -2.48
N ASP A 133 -3.07 2.80 -2.72
CA ASP A 133 -4.51 2.68 -2.48
C ASP A 133 -4.77 2.57 -0.98
N LEU A 134 -5.29 3.63 -0.37
CA LEU A 134 -5.62 3.65 1.06
C LEU A 134 -7.09 3.32 1.34
N VAL A 135 -8.00 3.60 0.40
CA VAL A 135 -9.45 3.56 0.62
C VAL A 135 -10.11 2.69 -0.45
N GLN A 136 -10.82 1.65 -0.04
CA GLN A 136 -11.49 0.73 -0.97
C GLN A 136 -12.76 1.33 -1.60
N SER A 137 -13.49 2.15 -0.86
CA SER A 137 -14.70 2.80 -1.36
C SER A 137 -14.89 4.17 -0.71
N ALA A 138 -15.58 5.08 -1.43
CA ALA A 138 -15.94 6.40 -0.92
C ALA A 138 -16.97 6.35 0.23
N ASP A 139 -17.77 5.28 0.32
CA ASP A 139 -18.80 5.08 1.35
C ASP A 139 -18.26 4.41 2.63
N SER A 140 -16.99 4.61 2.92
CA SER A 140 -16.37 4.01 4.09
C SER A 140 -16.87 4.67 5.38
N GLN A 141 -17.14 3.85 6.42
CA GLN A 141 -17.49 4.34 7.77
C GLN A 141 -16.26 4.86 8.54
N ILE A 142 -15.18 5.23 7.84
CA ILE A 142 -13.93 5.73 8.43
C ILE A 142 -14.22 6.91 9.37
N VAL A 143 -15.15 7.79 8.99
CA VAL A 143 -15.55 8.96 9.80
C VAL A 143 -16.11 8.60 11.17
N ASP A 144 -16.71 7.42 11.32
CA ASP A 144 -17.28 6.98 12.59
C ASP A 144 -16.19 6.54 13.57
N PHE A 145 -15.05 6.06 13.05
CA PHE A 145 -13.99 5.44 13.84
C PHE A 145 -12.70 6.24 13.92
N TYR A 146 -12.52 7.27 13.09
CA TYR A 146 -11.35 8.13 13.10
C TYR A 146 -11.69 9.61 13.25
N LYS A 147 -10.82 10.34 13.96
CA LYS A 147 -10.74 11.79 13.92
C LYS A 147 -9.74 12.21 12.87
N PHE A 148 -10.03 13.28 12.19
CA PHE A 148 -9.21 13.87 11.14
C PHE A 148 -8.51 15.12 11.67
N LYS A 149 -7.20 15.24 11.47
CA LYS A 149 -6.41 16.41 11.84
C LYS A 149 -5.43 16.75 10.70
N THR A 150 -5.51 17.97 10.17
CA THR A 150 -4.49 18.48 9.24
C THR A 150 -3.21 18.82 10.02
N GLU A 151 -2.05 18.39 9.53
CA GLU A 151 -0.73 18.66 10.14
C GLU A 151 0.14 19.58 9.28
N GLY A 152 -0.42 20.17 8.21
CA GLY A 152 0.27 21.14 7.35
C GLY A 152 0.71 20.54 6.01
N VAL A 153 1.81 21.05 5.48
CA VAL A 153 2.35 20.70 4.15
C VAL A 153 3.78 20.20 4.30
N ASP A 154 4.11 19.17 3.52
CA ASP A 154 5.44 18.58 3.46
C ASP A 154 5.81 18.29 2.00
N ARG A 155 7.02 17.83 1.74
CA ARG A 155 7.48 17.48 0.40
C ARG A 155 7.91 16.01 0.34
N VAL A 156 7.28 15.23 -0.57
CA VAL A 156 7.58 13.82 -0.79
C VAL A 156 7.82 13.56 -2.27
N ALA A 157 8.87 12.84 -2.62
CA ALA A 157 9.26 12.54 -4.00
C ALA A 157 9.25 13.78 -4.93
N GLY A 158 9.64 14.94 -4.40
CA GLY A 158 9.64 16.20 -5.13
C GLY A 158 8.29 16.93 -5.21
N ALA A 159 7.18 16.33 -4.76
CA ALA A 159 5.85 16.92 -4.80
C ALA A 159 5.44 17.54 -3.46
N GLU A 160 4.79 18.72 -3.50
CA GLU A 160 4.11 19.27 -2.32
C GLU A 160 2.93 18.39 -1.93
N SER A 161 2.79 18.11 -0.64
CA SER A 161 1.83 17.15 -0.12
C SER A 161 1.15 17.69 1.13
N ASP A 162 -0.17 17.59 1.18
CA ASP A 162 -0.93 17.87 2.40
C ASP A 162 -0.78 16.69 3.36
N VAL A 163 -0.55 16.99 4.64
CA VAL A 163 -0.34 15.99 5.69
C VAL A 163 -1.58 15.90 6.57
N VAL A 164 -2.12 14.70 6.67
CA VAL A 164 -3.32 14.42 7.45
C VAL A 164 -3.05 13.28 8.42
N LEU A 165 -3.43 13.49 9.68
CA LEU A 165 -3.42 12.50 10.73
C LEU A 165 -4.83 11.96 10.96
N LEU A 166 -4.99 10.64 10.83
CA LEU A 166 -6.17 9.89 11.21
C LEU A 166 -5.94 9.29 12.60
N ILE A 167 -6.66 9.78 13.59
CA ILE A 167 -6.56 9.35 14.99
C ILE A 167 -7.72 8.42 15.28
N PRO A 168 -7.48 7.15 15.65
CA PRO A 168 -8.57 6.26 16.02
C PRO A 168 -9.33 6.77 17.23
N LYS A 169 -10.65 6.55 17.24
CA LYS A 169 -11.53 6.92 18.37
C LYS A 169 -11.61 5.82 19.42
N ASP A 170 -11.03 4.66 19.15
CA ASP A 170 -10.97 3.48 20.01
C ASP A 170 -9.56 2.86 20.01
N ASN A 171 -9.38 1.77 20.72
CA ASN A 171 -8.11 1.02 20.81
C ASN A 171 -8.09 -0.24 19.92
N MET A 172 -9.06 -0.37 18.99
CA MET A 172 -9.20 -1.54 18.14
C MET A 172 -8.44 -1.40 16.81
N ARG A 173 -7.85 -0.24 16.54
CA ARG A 173 -7.21 0.11 15.26
C ARG A 173 -6.01 1.00 15.44
N PHE A 174 -5.13 1.00 14.45
CA PHE A 174 -3.98 1.89 14.40
C PHE A 174 -4.36 3.28 13.87
N GLY A 175 -3.52 4.28 14.18
CA GLY A 175 -3.57 5.58 13.57
C GLY A 175 -2.83 5.60 12.23
N TYR A 176 -3.13 6.59 11.39
CA TYR A 176 -2.44 6.78 10.12
C TYR A 176 -2.03 8.23 9.94
N ARG A 177 -0.81 8.45 9.45
CA ARG A 177 -0.40 9.76 8.93
C ARG A 177 -0.21 9.61 7.43
N VAL A 178 -0.92 10.44 6.66
CA VAL A 178 -1.06 10.30 5.22
C VAL A 178 -0.60 11.58 4.54
N TRP A 179 0.29 11.45 3.57
CA TRP A 179 0.71 12.54 2.69
C TRP A 179 0.07 12.38 1.34
N THR A 180 -0.66 13.40 0.91
CA THR A 180 -1.35 13.41 -0.38
C THR A 180 -0.81 14.51 -1.27
N GLU A 181 -0.43 14.20 -2.49
CA GLU A 181 0.00 15.19 -3.47
C GLU A 181 -1.11 16.23 -3.67
N ARG A 182 -0.78 17.52 -3.51
CA ARG A 182 -1.77 18.61 -3.38
C ARG A 182 -2.66 18.82 -4.59
N LYS A 183 -2.11 18.67 -5.80
CA LYS A 183 -2.84 18.95 -7.04
C LYS A 183 -3.73 17.81 -7.47
N LYS A 184 -3.27 16.57 -7.32
CA LYS A 184 -3.89 15.37 -7.88
C LYS A 184 -4.52 14.46 -6.84
N GLY A 185 -4.10 14.55 -5.56
CA GLY A 185 -4.66 13.78 -4.46
C GLY A 185 -4.10 12.37 -4.28
N LEU A 186 -3.05 11.97 -5.03
CA LEU A 186 -2.46 10.65 -4.84
C LEU A 186 -1.75 10.56 -3.49
N VAL A 187 -1.90 9.44 -2.80
CA VAL A 187 -1.14 9.15 -1.58
C VAL A 187 0.32 8.92 -1.98
N VAL A 188 1.22 9.73 -1.43
CA VAL A 188 2.67 9.68 -1.75
C VAL A 188 3.50 9.16 -0.60
N LYS A 189 2.96 9.21 0.62
CA LYS A 189 3.55 8.58 1.80
C LYS A 189 2.45 8.23 2.79
N LEU A 190 2.62 7.10 3.47
CA LEU A 190 1.73 6.56 4.49
C LEU A 190 2.56 6.07 5.67
N GLN A 191 2.15 6.41 6.87
CA GLN A 191 2.66 5.83 8.11
C GLN A 191 1.52 5.20 8.88
N THR A 192 1.73 3.97 9.38
CA THR A 192 0.86 3.32 10.37
C THR A 192 1.45 3.59 11.74
N LEU A 193 0.63 4.08 12.66
CA LEU A 193 1.04 4.56 13.98
C LEU A 193 0.40 3.73 15.10
N ASP A 194 1.17 3.40 16.12
CA ASP A 194 0.62 2.80 17.35
C ASP A 194 -0.12 3.84 18.20
N SER A 195 -0.64 3.40 19.36
CA SER A 195 -1.35 4.27 20.32
C SER A 195 -0.51 5.41 20.87
N ASP A 196 0.82 5.25 20.89
CA ASP A 196 1.74 6.26 21.41
C ASP A 196 2.25 7.19 20.29
N GLY A 197 1.77 6.99 19.05
CA GLY A 197 2.16 7.76 17.87
C GLY A 197 3.50 7.33 17.25
N ARG A 198 4.06 6.18 17.66
CA ARG A 198 5.28 5.62 17.06
C ARG A 198 4.95 4.98 15.72
N VAL A 199 5.85 5.14 14.76
CA VAL A 199 5.71 4.56 13.43
C VAL A 199 6.00 3.06 13.48
N LEU A 200 4.98 2.25 13.18
CA LEU A 200 5.09 0.79 13.05
C LEU A 200 5.53 0.38 11.65
N GLU A 201 5.02 1.08 10.65
CA GLU A 201 5.29 0.85 9.25
C GLU A 201 5.21 2.16 8.47
N GLN A 202 6.01 2.28 7.41
CA GLN A 202 5.98 3.42 6.51
C GLN A 202 6.15 2.95 5.07
N ALA A 203 5.31 3.45 4.18
CA ALA A 203 5.49 3.37 2.73
C ALA A 203 5.60 4.78 2.15
N ALA A 204 6.57 5.02 1.26
CA ALA A 204 6.76 6.33 0.63
C ALA A 204 7.35 6.20 -0.77
N PHE A 205 6.87 7.01 -1.71
CA PHE A 205 7.56 7.16 -2.98
C PHE A 205 8.90 7.86 -2.77
N SER A 206 9.95 7.33 -3.37
CA SER A 206 11.24 7.97 -3.55
C SER A 206 11.31 8.71 -4.89
N GLU A 207 10.59 8.20 -5.91
CA GLU A 207 10.42 8.80 -7.22
C GLU A 207 8.98 8.61 -7.68
N LEU A 208 8.37 9.65 -8.26
CA LEU A 208 7.00 9.60 -8.76
C LEU A 208 6.83 10.49 -9.98
N GLN A 209 6.26 9.93 -11.03
CA GLN A 209 5.87 10.62 -12.26
C GLN A 209 4.36 10.42 -12.45
N LEU A 210 3.60 11.49 -12.33
CA LEU A 210 2.15 11.50 -12.48
C LEU A 210 1.74 11.85 -13.91
N ASP A 211 0.60 11.31 -14.34
CA ASP A 211 -0.02 11.58 -15.64
C ASP A 211 0.91 11.26 -16.82
N VAL A 212 1.78 10.26 -16.67
CA VAL A 212 2.67 9.79 -17.76
C VAL A 212 1.96 8.77 -18.64
N PRO A 213 2.32 8.69 -19.92
CA PRO A 213 1.70 7.74 -20.86
C PRO A 213 2.19 6.31 -20.57
N VAL A 214 1.49 5.59 -19.71
CA VAL A 214 1.68 4.15 -19.50
C VAL A 214 0.79 3.41 -20.51
N LYS A 215 1.38 2.53 -21.31
CA LYS A 215 0.62 1.75 -22.31
C LYS A 215 0.01 0.51 -21.66
N MET A 216 -1.32 0.49 -21.52
CA MET A 216 -2.08 -0.62 -20.96
C MET A 216 -1.82 -1.92 -21.71
N ASP A 217 -1.90 -1.91 -23.05
CA ASP A 217 -1.68 -3.09 -23.87
C ASP A 217 -0.32 -3.74 -23.64
N LYS A 218 0.74 -2.93 -23.43
CA LYS A 218 2.07 -3.45 -23.13
C LYS A 218 2.09 -4.18 -21.79
N LEU A 219 1.43 -3.65 -20.77
CA LEU A 219 1.35 -4.32 -19.47
C LEU A 219 0.55 -5.61 -19.55
N LEU A 220 -0.58 -5.61 -20.28
CA LEU A 220 -1.40 -6.80 -20.51
C LEU A 220 -0.65 -7.87 -21.30
N GLN A 221 0.10 -7.48 -22.34
CA GLN A 221 0.96 -8.40 -23.08
C GLN A 221 2.01 -9.05 -22.17
N MET A 222 2.67 -8.25 -21.31
CA MET A 222 3.64 -8.78 -20.33
C MET A 222 2.98 -9.72 -19.33
N MET A 223 1.76 -9.39 -18.83
CA MET A 223 0.98 -10.21 -17.91
C MET A 223 0.62 -11.58 -18.52
N GLY A 224 0.40 -11.64 -19.84
CA GLY A 224 0.05 -12.86 -20.57
C GLY A 224 1.25 -13.71 -21.01
N LYS A 225 2.50 -13.25 -20.83
CA LYS A 225 3.71 -13.96 -21.29
C LYS A 225 4.13 -15.03 -20.28
N LEU A 226 3.52 -16.21 -20.37
CA LEU A 226 3.70 -17.33 -19.43
C LEU A 226 4.75 -18.36 -19.87
N ASP A 227 5.38 -18.17 -21.05
CA ASP A 227 6.32 -19.12 -21.63
C ASP A 227 7.49 -19.40 -20.69
N GLY A 228 7.78 -20.68 -20.47
CA GLY A 228 8.86 -21.13 -19.60
C GLY A 228 8.54 -21.13 -18.10
N TYR A 229 7.30 -20.83 -17.72
CA TYR A 229 6.84 -20.88 -16.33
C TYR A 229 5.86 -22.03 -16.10
N ARG A 230 5.92 -22.64 -14.93
CA ARG A 230 4.84 -23.50 -14.41
C ARG A 230 3.74 -22.59 -13.86
N VAL A 231 2.53 -22.72 -14.40
CA VAL A 231 1.38 -21.93 -13.97
C VAL A 231 0.68 -22.63 -12.80
N GLU A 232 0.53 -21.91 -11.70
CA GLU A 232 -0.26 -22.31 -10.54
C GLU A 232 -1.52 -21.43 -10.46
N GLU A 233 -2.69 -22.05 -10.61
CA GLU A 233 -3.96 -21.35 -10.42
C GLU A 233 -4.46 -21.59 -8.99
N SER A 234 -4.67 -20.51 -8.25
CA SER A 234 -5.33 -20.57 -6.95
C SER A 234 -6.83 -20.42 -7.17
N ALA A 235 -7.51 -21.54 -7.27
CA ALA A 235 -8.98 -21.58 -7.39
C ALA A 235 -9.60 -21.28 -6.02
N LEU A 236 -9.76 -20.01 -5.66
CA LEU A 236 -10.53 -19.63 -4.47
C LEU A 236 -12.01 -19.91 -4.73
N VAL A 237 -12.62 -20.76 -3.91
CA VAL A 237 -14.06 -21.04 -3.96
C VAL A 237 -14.78 -20.09 -3.03
N LYS A 238 -15.62 -19.22 -3.59
CA LYS A 238 -16.43 -18.28 -2.80
C LYS A 238 -17.44 -19.05 -1.95
N THR A 239 -17.51 -18.70 -0.66
CA THR A 239 -18.42 -19.31 0.30
C THR A 239 -18.90 -18.27 1.31
N THR A 240 -19.54 -18.69 2.38
CA THR A 240 -19.86 -17.87 3.55
C THR A 240 -19.48 -18.61 4.82
N ALA A 241 -19.08 -17.87 5.85
CA ALA A 241 -18.76 -18.47 7.14
C ALA A 241 -19.90 -19.33 7.68
N SER A 242 -21.15 -18.92 7.42
CA SER A 242 -22.35 -19.67 7.82
C SER A 242 -22.49 -21.04 7.14
N ILE A 243 -22.17 -21.14 5.84
CA ILE A 243 -22.17 -22.42 5.09
C ILE A 243 -21.05 -23.32 5.64
N GLU A 244 -19.91 -22.74 5.97
CA GLU A 244 -18.77 -23.47 6.54
C GLU A 244 -18.95 -23.80 8.03
N GLY A 245 -20.11 -23.47 8.62
CA GLY A 245 -20.43 -23.75 10.01
C GLY A 245 -19.78 -22.83 11.03
N TRP A 246 -19.42 -21.61 10.64
CA TRP A 246 -18.79 -20.61 11.52
C TRP A 246 -19.67 -19.38 11.71
N ARG A 247 -19.55 -18.74 12.88
CA ARG A 247 -20.19 -17.47 13.20
C ARG A 247 -19.26 -16.62 14.08
N LEU A 248 -19.38 -15.32 13.97
CA LEU A 248 -18.76 -14.36 14.88
C LEU A 248 -19.83 -13.87 15.86
N VAL A 249 -19.80 -14.34 17.11
CA VAL A 249 -20.83 -14.03 18.11
C VAL A 249 -20.60 -12.67 18.76
N ALA A 250 -19.37 -12.15 18.73
CA ALA A 250 -19.02 -10.82 19.21
C ALA A 250 -18.37 -10.02 18.07
N PRO A 251 -19.14 -9.29 17.27
CA PRO A 251 -18.60 -8.45 16.20
C PRO A 251 -17.65 -7.39 16.76
N VAL A 252 -16.53 -7.17 16.06
CA VAL A 252 -15.62 -6.07 16.36
C VAL A 252 -16.16 -4.79 15.72
N ALA A 253 -16.36 -3.75 16.52
CA ALA A 253 -16.97 -2.50 16.07
C ALA A 253 -16.24 -1.91 14.86
N GLY A 254 -17.00 -1.56 13.82
CA GLY A 254 -16.49 -0.99 12.57
C GLY A 254 -15.98 -1.99 11.54
N PHE A 255 -15.63 -3.22 11.93
CA PHE A 255 -15.18 -4.23 10.99
C PHE A 255 -16.37 -4.98 10.38
N LYS A 256 -16.52 -4.88 9.07
CA LYS A 256 -17.55 -5.60 8.30
C LYS A 256 -16.94 -6.77 7.55
N PRO A 257 -17.67 -7.90 7.40
CA PRO A 257 -17.24 -9.00 6.55
C PRO A 257 -17.20 -8.54 5.09
N MET A 258 -16.07 -8.75 4.43
CA MET A 258 -15.83 -8.39 3.04
C MET A 258 -15.95 -9.60 2.11
N SER A 259 -15.28 -10.70 2.46
CA SER A 259 -15.25 -11.90 1.63
C SER A 259 -14.99 -13.14 2.47
N CYS A 260 -15.44 -14.29 1.97
CA CYS A 260 -15.16 -15.59 2.55
C CYS A 260 -14.87 -16.58 1.43
N TYR A 261 -13.75 -17.29 1.52
CA TYR A 261 -13.30 -18.24 0.51
C TYR A 261 -12.77 -19.51 1.15
N LYS A 262 -12.90 -20.63 0.43
CA LYS A 262 -12.10 -21.83 0.64
C LYS A 262 -10.91 -21.85 -0.31
N ARG A 263 -9.80 -22.38 0.18
CA ARG A 263 -8.57 -22.58 -0.59
C ARG A 263 -8.41 -24.07 -0.86
N PRO A 264 -8.77 -24.58 -2.04
CA PRO A 264 -8.57 -25.98 -2.38
C PRO A 264 -7.11 -26.39 -2.19
N THR A 265 -6.88 -27.46 -1.44
CA THR A 265 -5.57 -28.09 -1.26
C THR A 265 -5.47 -29.29 -2.20
N SER A 266 -4.31 -29.46 -2.86
CA SER A 266 -4.10 -30.56 -3.78
C SER A 266 -4.27 -31.91 -3.04
N GLY A 267 -5.35 -32.64 -3.33
CA GLY A 267 -5.61 -34.00 -2.83
C GLY A 267 -6.47 -34.12 -1.58
N GLY A 268 -7.01 -33.02 -1.06
CA GLY A 268 -7.98 -33.05 0.07
C GLY A 268 -9.44 -33.09 -0.37
N ALA A 269 -10.34 -33.53 0.53
CA ALA A 269 -11.77 -33.31 0.35
C ALA A 269 -12.08 -31.81 0.52
N LEU A 270 -12.99 -31.24 -0.27
CA LEU A 270 -13.38 -29.82 -0.19
C LEU A 270 -13.80 -29.39 1.24
N ALA A 271 -14.27 -30.35 2.06
CA ALA A 271 -14.64 -30.09 3.45
C ALA A 271 -13.47 -29.68 4.34
N ASP A 272 -12.26 -30.19 4.04
CA ASP A 272 -11.05 -29.96 4.85
C ASP A 272 -10.20 -28.79 4.37
N ASP A 273 -10.62 -28.13 3.28
CA ASP A 273 -9.89 -26.98 2.74
C ASP A 273 -9.93 -25.79 3.69
N PRO A 274 -8.82 -25.08 3.88
CA PRO A 274 -8.76 -23.89 4.71
C PRO A 274 -9.77 -22.82 4.27
N MET A 275 -10.57 -22.33 5.21
CA MET A 275 -11.45 -21.18 5.01
C MET A 275 -10.66 -19.90 5.33
N GLN A 276 -10.80 -18.88 4.49
CA GLN A 276 -10.37 -17.51 4.76
C GLN A 276 -11.59 -16.59 4.83
N TRP A 277 -11.76 -15.92 5.97
CA TRP A 277 -12.81 -14.92 6.16
C TRP A 277 -12.18 -13.57 6.43
N VAL A 278 -12.46 -12.57 5.57
CA VAL A 278 -11.83 -11.24 5.59
C VAL A 278 -12.82 -10.20 6.11
N PHE A 279 -12.34 -9.34 6.98
CA PHE A 279 -13.06 -8.19 7.52
C PHE A 279 -12.27 -6.92 7.24
N SER A 280 -12.97 -5.77 7.12
CA SER A 280 -12.34 -4.46 7.00
C SER A 280 -13.19 -3.38 7.66
N ASP A 281 -12.53 -2.34 8.17
CA ASP A 281 -13.15 -1.09 8.64
C ASP A 281 -13.07 0.03 7.60
N GLY A 282 -12.53 -0.29 6.39
CA GLY A 282 -12.29 0.66 5.31
C GLY A 282 -10.83 1.11 5.17
N LEU A 283 -10.00 0.98 6.22
CA LEU A 283 -8.56 1.25 6.21
C LEU A 283 -7.75 0.00 6.55
N ALA A 284 -8.07 -0.64 7.66
CA ALA A 284 -7.44 -1.86 8.11
C ALA A 284 -8.22 -3.09 7.65
N SER A 285 -7.52 -4.23 7.52
CA SER A 285 -8.16 -5.52 7.27
C SER A 285 -7.69 -6.59 8.26
N VAL A 286 -8.60 -7.53 8.54
CA VAL A 286 -8.34 -8.72 9.35
C VAL A 286 -8.77 -9.94 8.56
N SER A 287 -7.86 -10.91 8.42
CA SER A 287 -8.13 -12.23 7.84
C SER A 287 -8.13 -13.29 8.91
N LEU A 288 -9.19 -14.08 8.96
CA LEU A 288 -9.31 -15.28 9.79
C LEU A 288 -9.14 -16.49 8.88
N PHE A 289 -8.09 -17.26 9.10
CA PHE A 289 -7.87 -18.54 8.44
C PHE A 289 -8.25 -19.65 9.40
N VAL A 290 -9.14 -20.55 8.97
CA VAL A 290 -9.59 -21.68 9.77
C VAL A 290 -9.34 -22.94 8.99
N GLU A 291 -8.61 -23.87 9.57
CA GLU A 291 -8.26 -25.16 8.97
C GLU A 291 -8.36 -26.30 10.01
N PRO A 292 -8.51 -27.57 9.60
CA PRO A 292 -8.46 -28.68 10.52
C PRO A 292 -7.18 -28.70 11.33
N PHE A 293 -7.29 -29.05 12.62
CA PHE A 293 -6.13 -29.12 13.49
C PHE A 293 -5.24 -30.31 13.15
N ASP A 294 -3.98 -30.03 12.86
CA ASP A 294 -2.94 -31.01 12.58
C ASP A 294 -1.79 -30.86 13.59
N ARG A 295 -1.59 -31.89 14.43
CA ARG A 295 -0.54 -31.86 15.48
C ARG A 295 0.88 -31.74 14.93
N GLN A 296 1.13 -32.11 13.69
CA GLN A 296 2.46 -32.01 13.09
C GLN A 296 2.76 -30.58 12.62
N LYS A 297 1.73 -29.83 12.25
CA LYS A 297 1.85 -28.45 11.74
C LYS A 297 1.60 -27.42 12.83
N HIS A 298 0.62 -27.66 13.68
CA HIS A 298 0.12 -26.71 14.67
C HIS A 298 0.70 -27.02 16.05
N ILE A 299 1.96 -26.61 16.24
CA ILE A 299 2.75 -27.02 17.41
C ILE A 299 2.35 -26.22 18.66
N ARG A 300 2.13 -24.91 18.53
CA ARG A 300 1.90 -24.00 19.66
C ARG A 300 1.13 -22.75 19.25
N GLU A 301 0.16 -22.37 20.07
CA GLU A 301 -0.46 -21.04 19.98
C GLU A 301 0.59 -19.95 20.15
N SER A 302 0.49 -18.90 19.34
CA SER A 302 1.49 -17.83 19.31
C SER A 302 0.86 -16.48 18.98
N ALA A 303 1.59 -15.41 19.33
CA ALA A 303 1.34 -14.07 18.87
C ALA A 303 2.65 -13.51 18.32
N MET A 304 2.60 -12.98 17.10
CA MET A 304 3.75 -12.42 16.41
C MET A 304 3.39 -11.03 15.86
N SER A 305 4.40 -10.17 15.77
CA SER A 305 4.29 -8.82 15.21
C SER A 305 5.44 -8.59 14.23
N MET A 306 5.11 -8.05 13.07
CA MET A 306 6.08 -7.59 12.08
C MET A 306 5.59 -6.24 11.53
N GLY A 307 6.21 -5.15 12.01
CA GLY A 307 5.72 -3.81 11.74
C GLY A 307 4.28 -3.61 12.25
N ALA A 308 3.39 -3.17 11.37
CA ALA A 308 1.97 -3.00 11.66
C ALA A 308 1.18 -4.32 11.60
N THR A 309 1.72 -5.35 10.93
CA THR A 309 1.03 -6.63 10.78
C THR A 309 1.21 -7.49 12.04
N HIS A 310 0.09 -7.84 12.66
CA HIS A 310 0.05 -8.79 13.76
C HIS A 310 -0.60 -10.09 13.33
N THR A 311 -0.16 -11.20 13.94
CA THR A 311 -0.70 -12.53 13.74
C THR A 311 -0.87 -13.21 15.08
N ILE A 312 -2.02 -13.84 15.30
CA ILE A 312 -2.21 -14.76 16.43
C ILE A 312 -2.67 -16.10 15.90
N THR A 313 -2.23 -17.16 16.58
CA THR A 313 -2.69 -18.53 16.29
C THR A 313 -3.33 -19.13 17.53
N ARG A 314 -4.41 -19.90 17.34
CA ARG A 314 -5.17 -20.52 18.43
C ARG A 314 -5.85 -21.81 17.98
N GLN A 315 -5.93 -22.79 18.87
CA GLN A 315 -6.74 -23.98 18.68
C GLN A 315 -8.20 -23.73 19.07
N LEU A 316 -9.13 -24.09 18.20
CA LEU A 316 -10.58 -24.02 18.42
C LEU A 316 -11.20 -25.40 18.25
N GLY A 317 -11.19 -26.21 19.32
CA GLY A 317 -11.62 -27.60 19.24
C GLY A 317 -10.78 -28.42 18.26
N GLY A 318 -11.42 -29.00 17.23
CA GLY A 318 -10.75 -29.73 16.16
C GLY A 318 -10.18 -28.87 15.03
N TYR A 319 -10.07 -27.56 15.23
CA TYR A 319 -9.63 -26.62 14.20
C TYR A 319 -8.49 -25.75 14.70
N TRP A 320 -7.74 -25.21 13.77
CA TRP A 320 -6.71 -24.19 14.00
C TRP A 320 -7.13 -22.87 13.37
N LEU A 321 -7.10 -21.82 14.18
CA LEU A 321 -7.33 -20.44 13.75
C LEU A 321 -5.98 -19.72 13.64
N THR A 322 -5.75 -19.07 12.48
CA THR A 322 -4.76 -18.02 12.32
C THR A 322 -5.50 -16.71 12.03
N ALA A 323 -5.41 -15.74 12.93
CA ALA A 323 -5.95 -14.40 12.70
C ALA A 323 -4.78 -13.44 12.42
N MET A 324 -4.87 -12.69 11.32
CA MET A 324 -3.81 -11.79 10.85
C MET A 324 -4.42 -10.46 10.39
N GLY A 325 -3.74 -9.35 10.68
CA GLY A 325 -4.16 -8.03 10.19
C GLY A 325 -3.27 -6.89 10.67
N GLU A 326 -3.45 -5.73 10.07
CA GLU A 326 -2.80 -4.47 10.46
C GLU A 326 -3.63 -3.76 11.53
N VAL A 327 -3.75 -4.44 12.66
CA VAL A 327 -4.53 -3.98 13.82
C VAL A 327 -3.80 -4.36 15.11
N PRO A 328 -4.09 -3.71 16.26
CA PRO A 328 -3.58 -4.13 17.55
C PRO A 328 -3.85 -5.61 17.86
N ILE A 329 -2.94 -6.28 18.57
CA ILE A 329 -3.12 -7.71 18.96
C ILE A 329 -4.42 -7.92 19.74
N SER A 330 -4.86 -6.95 20.55
CA SER A 330 -6.14 -6.99 21.27
C SER A 330 -7.33 -7.19 20.33
N THR A 331 -7.29 -6.57 19.17
CA THR A 331 -8.34 -6.69 18.12
C THR A 331 -8.38 -8.10 17.54
N LEU A 332 -7.21 -8.68 17.21
CA LEU A 332 -7.14 -10.06 16.76
C LEU A 332 -7.63 -11.04 17.83
N LYS A 333 -7.30 -10.80 19.10
CA LYS A 333 -7.80 -11.60 20.24
C LYS A 333 -9.32 -11.51 20.35
N GLN A 334 -9.91 -10.34 20.11
CA GLN A 334 -11.37 -10.16 20.12
C GLN A 334 -12.03 -10.97 18.98
N PHE A 335 -11.48 -10.91 17.76
CA PHE A 335 -11.94 -11.76 16.64
C PHE A 335 -11.82 -13.25 16.99
N ALA A 336 -10.68 -13.67 17.53
CA ALA A 336 -10.43 -15.06 17.86
C ALA A 336 -11.35 -15.59 18.99
N SER A 337 -11.66 -14.76 19.99
CA SER A 337 -12.58 -15.13 21.07
C SER A 337 -14.05 -15.12 20.65
N GLY A 338 -14.40 -14.28 19.67
CA GLY A 338 -15.76 -14.19 19.13
C GLY A 338 -16.07 -15.21 18.06
N LEU A 339 -15.08 -15.95 17.53
CA LEU A 339 -15.30 -16.96 16.48
C LEU A 339 -15.74 -18.29 17.09
N GLU A 340 -16.91 -18.76 16.69
CA GLU A 340 -17.48 -20.02 17.16
C GLU A 340 -17.96 -20.89 16.01
N ARG A 341 -17.87 -22.21 16.20
CA ARG A 341 -18.52 -23.18 15.32
C ARG A 341 -20.00 -23.26 15.65
N LYS A 342 -20.84 -23.23 14.63
CA LYS A 342 -22.27 -23.53 14.79
C LYS A 342 -22.43 -24.99 15.22
N LYS A 343 -23.26 -25.21 16.21
CA LYS A 343 -23.69 -26.55 16.63
C LYS A 343 -24.68 -27.14 15.64
#